data_d554a393f66af20a8c2d98418660fb07
#
_entry.id   d554a393f66af20a8c2d98418660fb07
#
_cell.length_a   1.000
_cell.length_b   1.000
_cell.length_c   1.000
_cell.angle_alpha   90.00
_cell.angle_beta   90.00
_cell.angle_gamma   90.00
#
_symmetry.space_group_name_H-M   'P 1'
#
loop_
_entity.id
_entity.type
_entity.pdbx_description
1 polymer ?
#
loop_
_entity_poly.entity_id
_entity_poly.type
_entity_poly.pdbx_seq_one_letter_code
_entity_poly.pdbx_strand_id
1 'polypeptide(L)'
;MTTWTPDPDFWRDRPVTVTGATGFLGSHLTAELVALGAMVTVLVRDDVPPTSISAAWLPHVRKVRGAVEDQAILERLFGEYESKTVFHLAAQSQVGAANRNPVATYEANIAGTWAVMEAARRSPRIEQLVTASSDKAYGAQPVLPYDEDMPLAAVNPYDVSKACSDLLSQSYHQTYDVPVSITRCGNFFGPGDLNWERIVPGTCRSLIRGEAPVIRSDGTMVRDYLHVVDGANAYLRLVESMHDDPGLAGEAFNFSTETPLTVLELVDRLQAAAGTDLEAEVLGTASHEIDSQYLSAEKARKVLGWEPTISMDDALANTIEWYRTHLADDDR
;
A
#
# COMPACT_ATOMS: atom_id res chain seq x y z
N MET A 1 -13.89 11.14 -20.56
CA MET A 1 -14.21 11.23 -19.11
C MET A 1 -13.16 12.12 -18.49
N THR A 2 -13.52 13.07 -17.64
CA THR A 2 -12.54 13.88 -16.89
C THR A 2 -11.87 12.97 -15.87
N THR A 3 -10.55 12.86 -15.93
CA THR A 3 -9.76 12.13 -14.94
C THR A 3 -9.98 12.77 -13.57
N TRP A 4 -10.32 11.98 -12.56
CA TRP A 4 -10.48 12.47 -11.20
C TRP A 4 -9.15 13.03 -10.66
N THR A 5 -9.23 14.11 -9.93
CA THR A 5 -8.12 14.69 -9.18
C THR A 5 -8.58 14.96 -7.74
N PRO A 6 -7.68 14.85 -6.73
CA PRO A 6 -8.03 15.17 -5.35
C PRO A 6 -8.62 16.58 -5.22
N ASP A 7 -9.63 16.72 -4.36
CA ASP A 7 -10.26 18.02 -4.08
C ASP A 7 -9.45 18.80 -3.02
N PRO A 8 -8.73 19.88 -3.39
CA PRO A 8 -7.95 20.65 -2.44
C PRO A 8 -8.79 21.32 -1.37
N ASP A 9 -10.06 21.63 -1.63
CA ASP A 9 -10.93 22.30 -0.67
C ASP A 9 -11.42 21.32 0.41
N PHE A 10 -11.57 20.03 0.07
CA PHE A 10 -11.86 18.96 1.04
C PHE A 10 -10.68 18.71 1.98
N TRP A 11 -9.44 18.72 1.45
CA TRP A 11 -8.24 18.37 2.21
C TRP A 11 -7.64 19.52 3.00
N ARG A 12 -7.83 20.79 2.55
CA ARG A 12 -7.26 21.96 3.21
C ARG A 12 -7.66 22.03 4.68
N ASP A 13 -6.65 22.17 5.56
CA ASP A 13 -6.80 22.25 7.02
C ASP A 13 -7.52 21.03 7.66
N ARG A 14 -7.72 19.95 6.89
CA ARG A 14 -8.33 18.73 7.41
C ARG A 14 -7.35 17.96 8.29
N PRO A 15 -7.71 17.63 9.56
CA PRO A 15 -6.86 16.84 10.44
C PRO A 15 -6.82 15.38 9.98
N VAL A 16 -5.64 14.93 9.56
CA VAL A 16 -5.41 13.58 9.02
C VAL A 16 -4.36 12.87 9.84
N THR A 17 -4.63 11.63 10.23
CA THR A 17 -3.63 10.74 10.83
C THR A 17 -3.21 9.65 9.86
N VAL A 18 -1.90 9.45 9.71
CA VAL A 18 -1.32 8.37 8.91
C VAL A 18 -0.45 7.49 9.80
N THR A 19 -0.82 6.22 9.96
CA THR A 19 0.07 5.20 10.49
C THR A 19 0.84 4.56 9.34
N GLY A 20 2.12 4.27 9.52
CA GLY A 20 2.94 3.73 8.43
C GLY A 20 3.37 4.76 7.37
N ALA A 21 3.36 6.05 7.70
CA ALA A 21 3.73 7.15 6.80
C ALA A 21 5.18 7.05 6.26
N THR A 22 6.09 6.40 6.99
CA THR A 22 7.48 6.21 6.56
C THR A 22 7.67 4.99 5.65
N GLY A 23 6.61 4.20 5.44
CA GLY A 23 6.61 3.08 4.50
C GLY A 23 6.45 3.54 3.05
N PHE A 24 6.53 2.60 2.11
CA PHE A 24 6.52 2.90 0.67
C PHE A 24 5.26 3.67 0.24
N LEU A 25 4.07 3.07 0.36
CA LEU A 25 2.80 3.74 0.04
C LEU A 25 2.56 4.96 0.94
N GLY A 26 2.84 4.81 2.25
CA GLY A 26 2.59 5.87 3.22
C GLY A 26 3.37 7.14 2.94
N SER A 27 4.60 7.04 2.41
CA SER A 27 5.40 8.19 2.01
C SER A 27 4.75 9.00 0.90
N HIS A 28 4.25 8.34 -0.14
CA HIS A 28 3.58 9.00 -1.27
C HIS A 28 2.24 9.62 -0.83
N LEU A 29 1.42 8.85 -0.13
CA LEU A 29 0.14 9.36 0.38
C LEU A 29 0.33 10.59 1.29
N THR A 30 1.34 10.54 2.17
CA THR A 30 1.64 11.68 3.06
C THR A 30 2.12 12.90 2.28
N ALA A 31 2.92 12.70 1.23
CA ALA A 31 3.36 13.79 0.35
C ALA A 31 2.17 14.49 -0.33
N GLU A 32 1.24 13.71 -0.88
CA GLU A 32 0.02 14.25 -1.51
C GLU A 32 -0.86 15.00 -0.51
N LEU A 33 -1.11 14.43 0.68
CA LEU A 33 -1.88 15.08 1.73
C LEU A 33 -1.28 16.42 2.16
N VAL A 34 0.05 16.50 2.30
CA VAL A 34 0.76 17.74 2.62
C VAL A 34 0.63 18.74 1.47
N ALA A 35 0.78 18.30 0.22
CA ALA A 35 0.63 19.16 -0.95
C ALA A 35 -0.80 19.72 -1.09
N LEU A 36 -1.81 18.96 -0.68
CA LEU A 36 -3.22 19.36 -0.63
C LEU A 36 -3.56 20.26 0.58
N GLY A 37 -2.61 20.53 1.46
CA GLY A 37 -2.79 21.43 2.62
C GLY A 37 -3.45 20.77 3.83
N ALA A 38 -3.46 19.43 3.92
CA ALA A 38 -3.98 18.73 5.09
C ALA A 38 -3.10 18.93 6.33
N MET A 39 -3.69 18.92 7.52
CA MET A 39 -2.98 18.93 8.80
C MET A 39 -2.58 17.52 9.19
N VAL A 40 -1.46 17.04 8.64
CA VAL A 40 -1.05 15.65 8.79
C VAL A 40 -0.31 15.39 10.09
N THR A 41 -0.76 14.37 10.82
CA THR A 41 -0.06 13.78 11.98
C THR A 41 0.34 12.36 11.64
N VAL A 42 1.59 11.98 11.89
CA VAL A 42 2.12 10.65 11.59
C VAL A 42 2.53 9.91 12.85
N LEU A 43 2.14 8.64 12.95
CA LEU A 43 2.65 7.73 13.98
C LEU A 43 3.94 7.08 13.48
N VAL A 44 5.03 7.27 14.20
CA VAL A 44 6.36 6.77 13.84
C VAL A 44 6.89 5.87 14.95
N ARG A 45 7.13 4.60 14.64
CA ARG A 45 7.69 3.64 15.59
C ARG A 45 9.22 3.80 15.70
N ASP A 46 9.89 3.77 14.58
CA ASP A 46 11.34 3.77 14.50
C ASP A 46 11.86 4.99 13.72
N ASP A 47 13.04 5.47 14.07
CA ASP A 47 13.74 6.47 13.25
C ASP A 47 14.41 5.74 12.08
N VAL A 48 13.78 5.81 10.93
CA VAL A 48 14.35 5.35 9.66
C VAL A 48 14.94 6.53 8.89
N PRO A 49 16.08 6.36 8.20
CA PRO A 49 16.60 7.38 7.32
C PRO A 49 15.52 7.80 6.30
N PRO A 50 15.32 9.10 6.09
CA PRO A 50 14.32 9.55 5.14
C PRO A 50 14.76 9.22 3.70
N THR A 51 13.82 8.76 2.90
CA THR A 51 13.96 8.73 1.44
C THR A 51 13.84 10.16 0.89
N SER A 52 14.20 10.39 -0.36
CA SER A 52 13.98 11.68 -1.04
C SER A 52 12.51 12.11 -0.95
N ILE A 53 11.57 11.16 -1.01
CA ILE A 53 10.12 11.40 -0.91
C ILE A 53 9.74 11.83 0.50
N SER A 54 10.15 11.06 1.52
CA SER A 54 9.79 11.39 2.90
C SER A 54 10.51 12.63 3.44
N ALA A 55 11.71 12.93 2.98
CA ALA A 55 12.44 14.14 3.34
C ALA A 55 11.67 15.42 2.94
N ALA A 56 10.93 15.38 1.83
CA ALA A 56 10.18 16.52 1.34
C ALA A 56 9.01 16.91 2.27
N TRP A 57 8.29 15.95 2.85
CA TRP A 57 7.12 16.23 3.68
C TRP A 57 7.41 16.22 5.20
N LEU A 58 8.49 15.58 5.64
CA LEU A 58 8.83 15.45 7.07
C LEU A 58 8.81 16.76 7.87
N PRO A 59 9.26 17.92 7.33
CA PRO A 59 9.19 19.21 8.04
C PRO A 59 7.75 19.76 8.20
N HIS A 60 6.81 19.25 7.44
CA HIS A 60 5.44 19.77 7.34
C HIS A 60 4.40 18.95 8.11
N VAL A 61 4.82 17.90 8.82
CA VAL A 61 3.92 17.02 9.58
C VAL A 61 4.21 17.03 11.08
N ARG A 62 3.20 16.72 11.87
CA ARG A 62 3.36 16.46 13.30
C ARG A 62 3.74 14.99 13.48
N LYS A 63 4.77 14.72 14.29
CA LYS A 63 5.22 13.35 14.58
C LYS A 63 4.84 12.96 16.00
N VAL A 64 4.15 11.83 16.12
CA VAL A 64 3.92 11.14 17.39
C VAL A 64 4.74 9.85 17.37
N ARG A 65 5.56 9.64 18.41
CA ARG A 65 6.37 8.44 18.53
C ARG A 65 5.59 7.36 19.28
N GLY A 66 5.52 6.18 18.69
CA GLY A 66 4.83 5.05 19.29
C GLY A 66 4.62 3.89 18.33
N ALA A 67 4.30 2.74 18.88
CA ALA A 67 3.95 1.55 18.14
C ALA A 67 2.43 1.53 17.85
N VAL A 68 2.03 0.93 16.75
CA VAL A 68 0.61 0.93 16.31
C VAL A 68 -0.26 0.02 17.18
N GLU A 69 0.33 -0.93 17.86
CA GLU A 69 -0.34 -1.81 18.84
C GLU A 69 -0.59 -1.14 20.20
N ASP A 70 -0.05 0.06 20.43
CA ASP A 70 -0.31 0.83 21.65
C ASP A 70 -1.59 1.67 21.51
N GLN A 71 -2.70 1.11 21.95
CA GLN A 71 -4.02 1.75 21.90
C GLN A 71 -4.04 3.10 22.63
N ALA A 72 -3.35 3.25 23.75
CA ALA A 72 -3.35 4.49 24.53
C ALA A 72 -2.70 5.64 23.77
N ILE A 73 -1.63 5.36 23.02
CA ILE A 73 -1.00 6.35 22.12
C ILE A 73 -1.96 6.75 21.00
N LEU A 74 -2.67 5.79 20.41
CA LEU A 74 -3.63 6.07 19.34
C LEU A 74 -4.82 6.90 19.82
N GLU A 75 -5.42 6.57 20.96
CA GLU A 75 -6.50 7.35 21.58
C GLU A 75 -6.06 8.79 21.86
N ARG A 76 -4.85 8.97 22.43
CA ARG A 76 -4.28 10.29 22.65
C ARG A 76 -4.06 11.03 21.33
N LEU A 77 -3.47 10.36 20.33
CA LEU A 77 -3.19 10.95 19.02
C LEU A 77 -4.48 11.43 18.36
N PHE A 78 -5.50 10.60 18.31
CA PHE A 78 -6.78 10.96 17.71
C PHE A 78 -7.46 12.13 18.44
N GLY A 79 -7.36 12.15 19.78
CA GLY A 79 -7.93 13.21 20.62
C GLY A 79 -7.16 14.52 20.55
N GLU A 80 -5.83 14.51 20.74
CA GLU A 80 -4.99 15.71 20.78
C GLU A 80 -4.94 16.44 19.43
N TYR A 81 -4.93 15.68 18.32
CA TYR A 81 -4.85 16.24 16.97
C TYR A 81 -6.22 16.29 16.26
N GLU A 82 -7.29 15.99 16.99
CA GLU A 82 -8.67 16.06 16.47
C GLU A 82 -8.88 15.36 15.14
N SER A 83 -8.26 14.16 14.98
CA SER A 83 -8.24 13.43 13.72
C SER A 83 -9.64 13.21 13.16
N LYS A 84 -9.88 13.64 11.93
CA LYS A 84 -11.11 13.41 11.17
C LYS A 84 -10.97 12.24 10.19
N THR A 85 -9.80 12.13 9.57
CA THR A 85 -9.47 11.07 8.63
C THR A 85 -8.27 10.27 9.13
N VAL A 86 -8.36 8.94 9.06
CA VAL A 86 -7.27 8.04 9.46
C VAL A 86 -6.92 7.11 8.30
N PHE A 87 -5.65 7.07 7.93
CA PHE A 87 -5.10 6.05 7.03
C PHE A 87 -4.27 5.07 7.85
N HIS A 88 -4.75 3.84 7.95
CA HIS A 88 -4.06 2.77 8.65
C HIS A 88 -3.25 1.92 7.67
N LEU A 89 -1.97 2.29 7.49
CA LEU A 89 -1.03 1.64 6.57
C LEU A 89 0.11 0.91 7.32
N ALA A 90 0.23 1.11 8.64
CA ALA A 90 1.27 0.47 9.44
C ALA A 90 1.12 -1.05 9.42
N ALA A 91 2.14 -1.73 8.94
CA ALA A 91 2.18 -3.19 8.89
C ALA A 91 3.62 -3.70 8.72
N GLN A 92 3.87 -4.95 9.16
CA GLN A 92 4.99 -5.73 8.65
C GLN A 92 4.58 -6.29 7.28
N SER A 93 5.16 -5.73 6.20
CA SER A 93 4.75 -6.01 4.82
C SER A 93 5.66 -6.98 4.07
N GLN A 94 6.77 -7.40 4.67
CA GLN A 94 7.73 -8.31 4.04
C GLN A 94 7.36 -9.76 4.33
N VAL A 95 6.96 -10.51 3.30
CA VAL A 95 6.57 -11.92 3.42
C VAL A 95 7.69 -12.78 4.02
N GLY A 96 8.94 -12.56 3.58
CA GLY A 96 10.09 -13.28 4.14
C GLY A 96 10.30 -13.02 5.63
N ALA A 97 10.10 -11.78 6.10
CA ALA A 97 10.17 -11.45 7.53
C ALA A 97 9.00 -12.08 8.30
N ALA A 98 7.79 -12.05 7.74
CA ALA A 98 6.61 -12.66 8.35
C ALA A 98 6.77 -14.17 8.51
N ASN A 99 7.33 -14.87 7.53
CA ASN A 99 7.60 -16.30 7.62
C ASN A 99 8.67 -16.64 8.69
N ARG A 100 9.68 -15.77 8.85
CA ARG A 100 10.72 -15.97 9.90
C ARG A 100 10.23 -15.61 11.30
N ASN A 101 9.35 -14.62 11.43
CA ASN A 101 8.83 -14.17 12.71
C ASN A 101 7.32 -13.84 12.61
N PRO A 102 6.45 -14.86 12.59
CA PRO A 102 5.01 -14.66 12.46
C PRO A 102 4.39 -13.92 13.65
N VAL A 103 4.91 -14.11 14.86
CA VAL A 103 4.37 -13.46 16.08
C VAL A 103 4.48 -11.94 15.95
N ALA A 104 5.67 -11.40 15.64
CA ALA A 104 5.85 -9.97 15.48
C ALA A 104 5.01 -9.41 14.32
N THR A 105 4.77 -10.21 13.28
CA THR A 105 3.86 -9.84 12.18
C THR A 105 2.42 -9.75 12.67
N TYR A 106 1.95 -10.71 13.46
CA TYR A 106 0.60 -10.68 14.02
C TYR A 106 0.42 -9.55 15.05
N GLU A 107 1.43 -9.27 15.86
CA GLU A 107 1.43 -8.12 16.78
C GLU A 107 1.26 -6.81 15.99
N ALA A 108 2.10 -6.55 14.99
CA ALA A 108 2.03 -5.33 14.20
C ALA A 108 0.73 -5.24 13.39
N ASN A 109 0.36 -6.31 12.67
CA ASN A 109 -0.72 -6.26 11.68
C ASN A 109 -2.10 -6.49 12.29
N ILE A 110 -2.24 -7.48 13.19
CA ILE A 110 -3.53 -7.83 13.78
C ILE A 110 -3.78 -6.99 15.03
N ALA A 111 -2.83 -7.00 16.00
CA ALA A 111 -2.99 -6.21 17.21
C ALA A 111 -2.99 -4.71 16.90
N GLY A 112 -2.13 -4.25 15.99
CA GLY A 112 -2.16 -2.88 15.51
C GLY A 112 -3.50 -2.49 14.90
N THR A 113 -4.11 -3.37 14.10
CA THR A 113 -5.42 -3.07 13.50
C THR A 113 -6.51 -2.97 14.56
N TRP A 114 -6.64 -3.92 15.49
CA TRP A 114 -7.69 -3.79 16.50
C TRP A 114 -7.46 -2.57 17.41
N ALA A 115 -6.21 -2.20 17.70
CA ALA A 115 -5.91 -1.01 18.49
C ALA A 115 -6.36 0.27 17.78
N VAL A 116 -6.13 0.37 16.46
CA VAL A 116 -6.63 1.48 15.62
C VAL A 116 -8.15 1.50 15.59
N MET A 117 -8.80 0.35 15.37
CA MET A 117 -10.27 0.26 15.34
C MET A 117 -10.88 0.65 16.68
N GLU A 118 -10.34 0.17 17.81
CA GLU A 118 -10.85 0.50 19.14
C GLU A 118 -10.63 1.98 19.49
N ALA A 119 -9.47 2.55 19.13
CA ALA A 119 -9.24 3.97 19.30
C ALA A 119 -10.19 4.82 18.44
N ALA A 120 -10.46 4.39 17.20
CA ALA A 120 -11.42 5.03 16.32
C ALA A 120 -12.86 4.96 16.89
N ARG A 121 -13.28 3.79 17.36
CA ARG A 121 -14.59 3.59 17.99
C ARG A 121 -14.83 4.54 19.18
N ARG A 122 -13.76 4.87 19.93
CA ARG A 122 -13.82 5.78 21.08
C ARG A 122 -13.64 7.25 20.70
N SER A 123 -13.31 7.54 19.45
CA SER A 123 -13.13 8.90 18.95
C SER A 123 -14.30 9.34 18.07
N PRO A 124 -15.25 10.15 18.60
CA PRO A 124 -16.41 10.59 17.84
C PRO A 124 -16.10 11.60 16.73
N ARG A 125 -14.84 12.01 16.60
CA ARG A 125 -14.40 12.97 15.58
C ARG A 125 -13.96 12.31 14.28
N ILE A 126 -13.70 10.98 14.29
CA ILE A 126 -13.29 10.26 13.10
C ILE A 126 -14.49 10.12 12.17
N GLU A 127 -14.37 10.72 11.00
CA GLU A 127 -15.36 10.72 9.93
C GLU A 127 -15.08 9.64 8.88
N GLN A 128 -13.81 9.35 8.60
CA GLN A 128 -13.38 8.29 7.67
C GLN A 128 -12.12 7.60 8.18
N LEU A 129 -12.10 6.28 8.04
CA LEU A 129 -10.92 5.45 8.27
C LEU A 129 -10.72 4.53 7.06
N VAL A 130 -9.49 4.42 6.57
CA VAL A 130 -9.15 3.46 5.52
C VAL A 130 -8.07 2.52 6.02
N THR A 131 -8.36 1.21 5.98
CA THR A 131 -7.41 0.14 6.36
C THR A 131 -6.81 -0.50 5.12
N ALA A 132 -5.49 -0.56 5.08
CA ALA A 132 -4.77 -1.29 4.04
C ALA A 132 -4.79 -2.80 4.30
N SER A 133 -5.63 -3.53 3.58
CA SER A 133 -5.55 -4.98 3.42
C SER A 133 -4.59 -5.33 2.26
N SER A 134 -4.84 -6.37 1.50
CA SER A 134 -4.02 -6.81 0.37
C SER A 134 -4.80 -7.83 -0.48
N ASP A 135 -4.41 -7.98 -1.73
CA ASP A 135 -4.79 -9.12 -2.59
C ASP A 135 -4.43 -10.48 -1.96
N LYS A 136 -3.37 -10.50 -1.12
CA LYS A 136 -2.92 -11.69 -0.41
C LYS A 136 -3.94 -12.24 0.59
N ALA A 137 -4.86 -11.40 1.07
CA ALA A 137 -5.94 -11.82 1.97
C ALA A 137 -6.88 -12.84 1.34
N TYR A 138 -7.05 -12.81 0.01
CA TYR A 138 -7.86 -13.79 -0.72
C TYR A 138 -7.25 -15.20 -0.73
N GLY A 139 -5.92 -15.34 -0.53
CA GLY A 139 -5.23 -16.61 -0.73
C GLY A 139 -5.29 -17.09 -2.18
N ALA A 140 -5.11 -18.38 -2.39
CA ALA A 140 -5.24 -18.99 -3.70
C ALA A 140 -6.72 -19.26 -4.01
N GLN A 141 -7.26 -18.64 -5.05
CA GLN A 141 -8.63 -18.82 -5.51
C GLN A 141 -8.66 -19.54 -6.86
N PRO A 142 -9.67 -20.37 -7.11
CA PRO A 142 -9.78 -21.12 -8.36
C PRO A 142 -10.25 -20.29 -9.56
N VAL A 143 -10.78 -19.10 -9.31
CA VAL A 143 -11.32 -18.18 -10.32
C VAL A 143 -10.54 -16.87 -10.29
N LEU A 144 -10.22 -16.34 -11.44
CA LEU A 144 -9.53 -15.07 -11.66
C LEU A 144 -10.32 -14.21 -12.67
N PRO A 145 -10.23 -12.88 -12.59
CA PRO A 145 -9.60 -12.07 -11.52
C PRO A 145 -10.36 -12.17 -10.19
N TYR A 146 -9.68 -11.84 -9.07
CA TYR A 146 -10.34 -11.78 -7.76
C TYR A 146 -11.23 -10.55 -7.68
N ASP A 147 -12.47 -10.73 -7.24
CA ASP A 147 -13.40 -9.65 -6.89
C ASP A 147 -13.63 -9.58 -5.36
N GLU A 148 -14.33 -8.54 -4.93
CA GLU A 148 -14.53 -8.27 -3.50
C GLU A 148 -15.48 -9.25 -2.81
N ASP A 149 -16.30 -9.99 -3.56
CA ASP A 149 -17.25 -10.99 -3.03
C ASP A 149 -16.54 -12.33 -2.71
N MET A 150 -15.31 -12.53 -3.18
CA MET A 150 -14.55 -13.75 -2.91
C MET A 150 -14.15 -13.89 -1.45
N PRO A 151 -14.14 -15.12 -0.91
CA PRO A 151 -13.78 -15.38 0.48
C PRO A 151 -12.30 -15.06 0.75
N LEU A 152 -12.01 -14.58 1.96
CA LEU A 152 -10.66 -14.43 2.46
C LEU A 152 -10.15 -15.80 2.94
N ALA A 153 -9.27 -16.43 2.16
CA ALA A 153 -8.78 -17.79 2.36
C ALA A 153 -7.23 -17.86 2.47
N ALA A 154 -6.66 -16.86 3.11
CA ALA A 154 -5.21 -16.76 3.33
C ALA A 154 -4.64 -17.92 4.16
N VAL A 155 -3.39 -18.33 3.85
CA VAL A 155 -2.71 -19.46 4.51
C VAL A 155 -1.38 -19.04 5.12
N ASN A 156 -0.58 -18.21 4.44
CA ASN A 156 0.73 -17.81 4.91
C ASN A 156 0.65 -16.70 5.98
N PRO A 157 1.64 -16.55 6.88
CA PRO A 157 1.55 -15.62 8.01
C PRO A 157 1.20 -14.17 7.63
N TYR A 158 1.84 -13.61 6.61
CA TYR A 158 1.52 -12.26 6.14
C TYR A 158 0.08 -12.20 5.60
N ASP A 159 -0.29 -13.14 4.75
CA ASP A 159 -1.60 -13.21 4.09
C ASP A 159 -2.71 -13.32 5.14
N VAL A 160 -2.55 -14.24 6.11
CA VAL A 160 -3.46 -14.40 7.27
C VAL A 160 -3.56 -13.12 8.08
N SER A 161 -2.44 -12.42 8.32
CA SER A 161 -2.48 -11.17 9.06
C SER A 161 -3.30 -10.11 8.35
N LYS A 162 -3.27 -10.05 7.01
CA LYS A 162 -4.07 -9.11 6.20
C LYS A 162 -5.55 -9.52 6.15
N ALA A 163 -5.85 -10.80 6.04
CA ALA A 163 -7.23 -11.29 6.16
C ALA A 163 -7.83 -10.99 7.54
N CYS A 164 -7.06 -11.15 8.62
CA CYS A 164 -7.50 -10.77 9.97
C CYS A 164 -7.75 -9.26 10.09
N SER A 165 -6.86 -8.41 9.57
CA SER A 165 -7.05 -6.95 9.57
C SER A 165 -8.32 -6.54 8.82
N ASP A 166 -8.59 -7.18 7.70
CA ASP A 166 -9.78 -6.98 6.88
C ASP A 166 -11.05 -7.36 7.66
N LEU A 167 -11.12 -8.57 8.20
CA LEU A 167 -12.26 -9.06 8.98
C LEU A 167 -12.48 -8.24 10.26
N LEU A 168 -11.44 -7.79 10.95
CA LEU A 168 -11.54 -6.89 12.09
C LEU A 168 -12.18 -5.56 11.68
N SER A 169 -11.74 -4.96 10.59
CA SER A 169 -12.30 -3.70 10.08
C SER A 169 -13.80 -3.86 9.76
N GLN A 170 -14.19 -4.93 9.06
CA GLN A 170 -15.58 -5.23 8.79
C GLN A 170 -16.41 -5.42 10.07
N SER A 171 -15.87 -6.17 11.04
CA SER A 171 -16.55 -6.42 12.32
C SER A 171 -16.78 -5.14 13.11
N TYR A 172 -15.79 -4.23 13.16
CA TYR A 172 -15.94 -2.95 13.87
C TYR A 172 -16.94 -2.03 13.18
N HIS A 173 -17.02 -2.05 11.85
CA HIS A 173 -18.08 -1.33 11.15
C HIS A 173 -19.46 -1.93 11.47
N GLN A 174 -19.64 -3.23 11.24
CA GLN A 174 -20.93 -3.90 11.37
C GLN A 174 -21.49 -3.88 12.78
N THR A 175 -20.63 -3.86 13.81
CA THR A 175 -21.06 -3.95 15.21
C THR A 175 -21.13 -2.60 15.91
N TYR A 176 -20.26 -1.66 15.52
CA TYR A 176 -20.05 -0.41 16.25
C TYR A 176 -20.11 0.83 15.36
N ASP A 177 -20.50 0.68 14.09
CA ASP A 177 -20.62 1.77 13.12
C ASP A 177 -19.30 2.59 12.93
N VAL A 178 -18.12 1.96 13.14
CA VAL A 178 -16.86 2.62 12.83
C VAL A 178 -16.81 2.94 11.34
N PRO A 179 -16.53 4.19 10.93
CA PRO A 179 -16.58 4.62 9.53
C PRO A 179 -15.32 4.16 8.77
N VAL A 180 -15.14 2.86 8.61
CA VAL A 180 -13.97 2.25 7.98
C VAL A 180 -14.31 1.61 6.65
N SER A 181 -13.45 1.84 5.64
CA SER A 181 -13.42 1.07 4.39
C SER A 181 -12.06 0.41 4.21
N ILE A 182 -12.02 -0.64 3.40
CA ILE A 182 -10.85 -1.51 3.25
C ILE A 182 -10.35 -1.43 1.82
N THR A 183 -9.03 -1.32 1.64
CA THR A 183 -8.38 -1.40 0.33
C THR A 183 -7.67 -2.74 0.18
N ARG A 184 -7.87 -3.39 -0.96
CA ARG A 184 -7.16 -4.60 -1.36
C ARG A 184 -6.41 -4.30 -2.66
N CYS A 185 -5.10 -4.18 -2.57
CA CYS A 185 -4.27 -3.80 -3.70
C CYS A 185 -3.31 -4.93 -4.06
N GLY A 186 -2.93 -5.00 -5.34
CA GLY A 186 -1.84 -5.82 -5.83
C GLY A 186 -0.47 -5.31 -5.41
N ASN A 187 0.59 -5.75 -6.13
CA ASN A 187 1.94 -5.37 -5.77
C ASN A 187 2.22 -3.92 -6.17
N PHE A 188 2.45 -3.07 -5.18
CA PHE A 188 2.91 -1.72 -5.44
C PHE A 188 4.35 -1.69 -5.95
N PHE A 189 4.62 -0.81 -6.91
CA PHE A 189 5.96 -0.48 -7.39
C PHE A 189 6.07 1.01 -7.70
N GLY A 190 7.29 1.51 -7.81
CA GLY A 190 7.54 2.91 -8.14
C GLY A 190 8.73 3.50 -7.38
N PRO A 191 8.97 4.81 -7.50
CA PRO A 191 9.98 5.55 -6.77
C PRO A 191 9.87 5.37 -5.26
N GLY A 192 10.99 5.16 -4.56
CA GLY A 192 11.02 5.11 -3.09
C GLY A 192 10.85 3.72 -2.46
N ASP A 193 10.68 2.65 -3.24
CA ASP A 193 10.71 1.29 -2.69
C ASP A 193 12.15 0.81 -2.52
N LEU A 194 12.62 0.77 -1.28
CA LEU A 194 13.96 0.31 -0.93
C LEU A 194 14.01 -1.17 -0.49
N ASN A 195 12.94 -1.92 -0.71
CA ASN A 195 12.96 -3.35 -0.46
C ASN A 195 13.57 -4.12 -1.64
N TRP A 196 14.88 -4.27 -1.63
CA TRP A 196 15.64 -4.94 -2.68
C TRP A 196 15.31 -6.44 -2.88
N GLU A 197 14.52 -7.02 -1.99
CA GLU A 197 14.02 -8.40 -2.16
C GLU A 197 12.79 -8.47 -3.07
N ARG A 198 12.13 -7.33 -3.37
CA ARG A 198 11.05 -7.26 -4.33
C ARG A 198 11.60 -7.24 -5.76
N ILE A 199 10.82 -7.80 -6.69
CA ILE A 199 11.24 -7.97 -8.07
C ILE A 199 11.58 -6.63 -8.75
N VAL A 200 10.77 -5.59 -8.62
CA VAL A 200 11.02 -4.30 -9.29
C VAL A 200 12.27 -3.60 -8.73
N PRO A 201 12.40 -3.33 -7.41
CA PRO A 201 13.62 -2.72 -6.86
C PRO A 201 14.89 -3.53 -7.17
N GLY A 202 14.82 -4.85 -6.95
CA GLY A 202 15.97 -5.74 -7.19
C GLY A 202 16.44 -5.70 -8.64
N THR A 203 15.50 -5.81 -9.58
CA THR A 203 15.76 -5.74 -11.02
C THR A 203 16.34 -4.37 -11.40
N CYS A 204 15.71 -3.27 -10.98
CA CYS A 204 16.20 -1.92 -11.25
C CYS A 204 17.66 -1.75 -10.80
N ARG A 205 17.98 -2.19 -9.59
CA ARG A 205 19.35 -2.12 -9.05
C ARG A 205 20.34 -2.92 -9.90
N SER A 206 19.99 -4.15 -10.28
CA SER A 206 20.85 -4.99 -11.14
C SER A 206 21.10 -4.32 -12.48
N LEU A 207 20.04 -3.86 -13.17
CA LEU A 207 20.16 -3.24 -14.49
C LEU A 207 21.00 -1.97 -14.48
N ILE A 208 20.85 -1.13 -13.45
CA ILE A 208 21.64 0.11 -13.32
C ILE A 208 23.12 -0.19 -13.09
N ARG A 209 23.44 -1.28 -12.40
CA ARG A 209 24.81 -1.75 -12.18
C ARG A 209 25.40 -2.54 -13.35
N GLY A 210 24.62 -2.80 -14.39
CA GLY A 210 25.03 -3.65 -15.51
C GLY A 210 25.12 -5.14 -15.13
N GLU A 211 24.40 -5.56 -14.10
CA GLU A 211 24.33 -6.93 -13.61
C GLU A 211 23.08 -7.64 -14.14
N ALA A 212 23.15 -8.95 -14.34
CA ALA A 212 21.99 -9.75 -14.72
C ALA A 212 20.89 -9.69 -13.64
N PRO A 213 19.62 -9.45 -14.01
CA PRO A 213 18.51 -9.55 -13.07
C PRO A 213 18.37 -10.99 -12.56
N VAL A 214 18.07 -11.14 -11.25
CA VAL A 214 17.87 -12.46 -10.62
C VAL A 214 16.40 -12.70 -10.35
N ILE A 215 15.82 -13.73 -10.94
CA ILE A 215 14.44 -14.18 -10.75
C ILE A 215 14.46 -15.42 -9.85
N ARG A 216 13.91 -15.33 -8.64
CA ARG A 216 13.92 -16.43 -7.67
C ARG A 216 12.94 -17.54 -8.00
N SER A 217 11.81 -17.23 -8.64
CA SER A 217 10.84 -18.20 -9.17
C SER A 217 11.31 -18.74 -10.51
N ASP A 218 10.43 -19.51 -11.17
CA ASP A 218 10.61 -19.93 -12.56
C ASP A 218 10.26 -18.82 -13.57
N GLY A 219 9.79 -17.66 -13.08
CA GLY A 219 9.42 -16.51 -13.91
C GLY A 219 8.02 -16.54 -14.49
N THR A 220 7.28 -17.63 -14.35
CA THR A 220 5.93 -17.81 -14.95
C THR A 220 4.80 -17.27 -14.08
N MET A 221 5.06 -16.97 -12.81
CA MET A 221 4.05 -16.46 -11.90
C MET A 221 3.44 -15.16 -12.37
N VAL A 222 2.11 -15.08 -12.37
CA VAL A 222 1.35 -13.92 -12.84
C VAL A 222 0.95 -13.03 -11.65
N ARG A 223 1.23 -11.74 -11.74
CA ARG A 223 0.92 -10.76 -10.70
C ARG A 223 0.33 -9.49 -11.29
N ASP A 224 -0.36 -8.78 -10.42
CA ASP A 224 -0.85 -7.45 -10.66
C ASP A 224 0.12 -6.42 -10.08
N TYR A 225 0.44 -5.41 -10.87
CA TYR A 225 1.39 -4.36 -10.50
C TYR A 225 0.71 -2.99 -10.61
N LEU A 226 0.66 -2.28 -9.49
CA LEU A 226 0.04 -0.95 -9.39
C LEU A 226 1.09 0.09 -9.02
N HIS A 227 1.19 1.16 -9.82
CA HIS A 227 2.10 2.26 -9.51
C HIS A 227 1.69 2.93 -8.20
N VAL A 228 2.65 3.22 -7.34
CA VAL A 228 2.41 3.70 -5.97
C VAL A 228 1.64 5.03 -5.92
N VAL A 229 1.82 5.90 -6.93
CA VAL A 229 1.06 7.16 -7.02
C VAL A 229 -0.42 6.89 -7.32
N ASP A 230 -0.75 5.98 -8.23
CA ASP A 230 -2.14 5.57 -8.46
C ASP A 230 -2.73 4.89 -7.21
N GLY A 231 -1.89 4.14 -6.48
CA GLY A 231 -2.27 3.61 -5.17
C GLY A 231 -2.61 4.73 -4.18
N ALA A 232 -1.74 5.73 -4.00
CA ALA A 232 -2.02 6.86 -3.12
C ALA A 232 -3.32 7.60 -3.52
N ASN A 233 -3.53 7.81 -4.82
CA ASN A 233 -4.74 8.40 -5.36
C ASN A 233 -6.00 7.56 -5.07
N ALA A 234 -5.88 6.22 -5.08
CA ALA A 234 -6.99 5.33 -4.71
C ALA A 234 -7.46 5.55 -3.26
N TYR A 235 -6.53 5.74 -2.33
CA TYR A 235 -6.85 6.03 -0.92
C TYR A 235 -7.50 7.40 -0.74
N LEU A 236 -7.00 8.44 -1.41
CA LEU A 236 -7.60 9.77 -1.39
C LEU A 236 -9.01 9.74 -1.96
N ARG A 237 -9.18 9.10 -3.14
CA ARG A 237 -10.48 8.96 -3.79
C ARG A 237 -11.49 8.23 -2.92
N LEU A 238 -11.08 7.14 -2.26
CA LEU A 238 -11.95 6.39 -1.37
C LEU A 238 -12.45 7.27 -0.21
N VAL A 239 -11.57 8.05 0.43
CA VAL A 239 -11.97 8.95 1.53
C VAL A 239 -12.93 10.04 1.06
N GLU A 240 -12.67 10.68 -0.08
CA GLU A 240 -13.59 11.68 -0.65
C GLU A 240 -14.94 11.05 -0.98
N SER A 241 -14.93 9.85 -1.56
CA SER A 241 -16.17 9.13 -1.85
C SER A 241 -16.94 8.74 -0.58
N MET A 242 -16.25 8.33 0.50
CA MET A 242 -16.89 8.07 1.81
C MET A 242 -17.48 9.35 2.44
N HIS A 243 -16.92 10.52 2.12
CA HIS A 243 -17.50 11.78 2.55
C HIS A 243 -18.83 12.08 1.84
N ASP A 244 -18.84 11.85 0.52
CA ASP A 244 -20.03 12.07 -0.31
C ASP A 244 -21.12 11.02 -0.07
N ASP A 245 -20.70 9.76 0.16
CA ASP A 245 -21.59 8.62 0.45
C ASP A 245 -21.06 7.82 1.67
N PRO A 246 -21.57 8.11 2.89
CA PRO A 246 -21.22 7.36 4.09
C PRO A 246 -21.58 5.88 4.04
N GLY A 247 -22.46 5.45 3.13
CA GLY A 247 -22.81 4.04 2.91
C GLY A 247 -21.65 3.20 2.36
N LEU A 248 -20.54 3.82 1.95
CA LEU A 248 -19.33 3.11 1.55
C LEU A 248 -18.50 2.59 2.75
N ALA A 249 -18.82 3.02 3.98
CA ALA A 249 -18.24 2.43 5.17
C ALA A 249 -18.62 0.95 5.29
N GLY A 250 -17.67 0.12 5.71
CA GLY A 250 -17.80 -1.34 5.75
C GLY A 250 -17.41 -2.05 4.46
N GLU A 251 -17.33 -1.32 3.34
CA GLU A 251 -17.03 -1.88 2.03
C GLU A 251 -15.53 -2.09 1.82
N ALA A 252 -15.19 -3.17 1.09
CA ALA A 252 -13.85 -3.38 0.57
C ALA A 252 -13.80 -3.00 -0.92
N PHE A 253 -12.63 -2.50 -1.34
CA PHE A 253 -12.37 -2.13 -2.74
C PHE A 253 -11.04 -2.68 -3.21
N ASN A 254 -11.06 -3.39 -4.34
CA ASN A 254 -9.87 -3.78 -5.07
C ASN A 254 -9.35 -2.62 -5.92
N PHE A 255 -8.03 -2.43 -5.94
CA PHE A 255 -7.38 -1.46 -6.82
C PHE A 255 -6.30 -2.16 -7.64
N SER A 256 -6.43 -2.09 -8.95
CA SER A 256 -5.67 -2.85 -9.92
C SER A 256 -5.56 -2.10 -11.25
N THR A 257 -4.50 -2.34 -11.99
CA THR A 257 -4.40 -1.89 -13.40
C THR A 257 -5.15 -2.83 -14.34
N GLU A 258 -5.58 -4.01 -13.85
CA GLU A 258 -6.16 -5.09 -14.66
C GLU A 258 -5.27 -5.51 -15.84
N THR A 259 -3.95 -5.31 -15.68
CA THR A 259 -2.91 -5.68 -16.65
C THR A 259 -1.93 -6.64 -16.00
N PRO A 260 -2.35 -7.90 -15.76
CA PRO A 260 -1.49 -8.89 -15.12
C PRO A 260 -0.29 -9.23 -16.01
N LEU A 261 0.88 -9.36 -15.39
CA LEU A 261 2.13 -9.71 -16.04
C LEU A 261 2.76 -10.93 -15.36
N THR A 262 3.41 -11.77 -16.15
CA THR A 262 4.37 -12.72 -15.59
C THR A 262 5.60 -11.98 -15.06
N VAL A 263 6.36 -12.63 -14.18
CA VAL A 263 7.60 -12.06 -13.67
C VAL A 263 8.61 -11.82 -14.80
N LEU A 264 8.67 -12.73 -15.79
CA LEU A 264 9.53 -12.56 -16.97
C LEU A 264 9.12 -11.34 -17.80
N GLU A 265 7.83 -11.21 -18.15
CA GLU A 265 7.33 -10.04 -18.90
C GLU A 265 7.60 -8.72 -18.19
N LEU A 266 7.50 -8.68 -16.86
CA LEU A 266 7.84 -7.49 -16.09
C LEU A 266 9.34 -7.17 -16.18
N VAL A 267 10.21 -8.18 -16.07
CA VAL A 267 11.67 -8.00 -16.17
C VAL A 267 12.04 -7.53 -17.57
N ASP A 268 11.44 -8.09 -18.61
CA ASP A 268 11.68 -7.67 -20.00
C ASP A 268 11.28 -6.20 -20.23
N ARG A 269 10.12 -5.78 -19.69
CA ARG A 269 9.70 -4.36 -19.75
C ARG A 269 10.62 -3.43 -18.97
N LEU A 270 11.12 -3.86 -17.79
CA LEU A 270 12.12 -3.10 -17.03
C LEU A 270 13.43 -2.97 -17.80
N GLN A 271 13.88 -4.02 -18.48
CA GLN A 271 15.07 -3.96 -19.34
C GLN A 271 14.87 -2.99 -20.50
N ALA A 272 13.73 -3.05 -21.18
CA ALA A 272 13.38 -2.10 -22.24
C ALA A 272 13.41 -0.65 -21.74
N ALA A 273 12.80 -0.38 -20.56
CA ALA A 273 12.82 0.94 -19.93
C ALA A 273 14.22 1.40 -19.51
N ALA A 274 15.11 0.47 -19.11
CA ALA A 274 16.49 0.75 -18.75
C ALA A 274 17.42 0.92 -19.97
N GLY A 275 16.99 0.47 -21.15
CA GLY A 275 17.82 0.44 -22.37
C GLY A 275 18.88 -0.66 -22.32
N THR A 276 18.58 -1.80 -21.69
CA THR A 276 19.49 -2.94 -21.53
C THR A 276 18.86 -4.21 -22.11
N ASP A 277 19.70 -5.22 -22.36
CA ASP A 277 19.29 -6.54 -22.87
C ASP A 277 20.19 -7.60 -22.21
N LEU A 278 20.04 -7.75 -20.88
CA LEU A 278 20.82 -8.68 -20.07
C LEU A 278 20.01 -9.96 -19.85
N GLU A 279 20.61 -11.13 -20.09
CA GLU A 279 19.95 -12.41 -19.81
C GLU A 279 19.68 -12.56 -18.30
N ALA A 280 18.41 -12.68 -17.91
CA ALA A 280 18.03 -12.84 -16.52
C ALA A 280 18.40 -14.23 -15.99
N GLU A 281 18.96 -14.29 -14.77
CA GLU A 281 19.23 -15.54 -14.07
C GLU A 281 17.94 -16.05 -13.38
N VAL A 282 17.39 -17.16 -13.87
CA VAL A 282 16.19 -17.79 -13.31
C VAL A 282 16.58 -18.93 -12.38
N LEU A 283 16.33 -18.77 -11.07
CA LEU A 283 16.75 -19.72 -10.04
C LEU A 283 15.76 -20.87 -9.81
N GLY A 284 14.47 -20.64 -10.01
CA GLY A 284 13.43 -21.66 -9.77
C GLY A 284 13.34 -22.15 -8.32
N THR A 285 13.78 -21.35 -7.34
CA THR A 285 13.88 -21.75 -5.92
C THR A 285 12.71 -21.27 -5.05
N ALA A 286 11.82 -20.45 -5.59
CA ALA A 286 10.64 -19.98 -4.86
C ALA A 286 9.68 -21.16 -4.61
N SER A 287 9.21 -21.27 -3.37
CA SER A 287 8.28 -22.32 -2.94
C SER A 287 7.08 -21.74 -2.21
N HIS A 288 5.95 -22.44 -2.29
CA HIS A 288 4.71 -22.04 -1.59
C HIS A 288 4.12 -20.70 -2.05
N GLU A 289 4.37 -20.29 -3.28
CA GLU A 289 3.76 -19.11 -3.87
C GLU A 289 2.51 -19.48 -4.71
N ILE A 290 1.60 -18.52 -4.84
CA ILE A 290 0.42 -18.64 -5.70
C ILE A 290 0.86 -18.43 -7.15
N ASP A 291 0.49 -19.33 -8.07
CA ASP A 291 0.91 -19.23 -9.47
C ASP A 291 0.37 -17.98 -10.17
N SER A 292 -0.92 -17.69 -9.98
CA SER A 292 -1.56 -16.52 -10.59
C SER A 292 -2.42 -15.78 -9.57
N GLN A 293 -2.21 -14.47 -9.44
CA GLN A 293 -2.95 -13.60 -8.53
C GLN A 293 -3.06 -12.19 -9.10
N TYR A 294 -4.28 -11.80 -9.47
CA TYR A 294 -4.61 -10.46 -9.94
C TYR A 294 -6.08 -10.14 -9.69
N LEU A 295 -6.39 -8.84 -9.63
CA LEU A 295 -7.64 -8.31 -9.13
C LEU A 295 -8.51 -7.74 -10.25
N SER A 296 -9.82 -7.74 -10.06
CA SER A 296 -10.75 -6.86 -10.76
C SER A 296 -10.91 -5.55 -10.00
N ALA A 297 -10.77 -4.42 -10.67
CA ALA A 297 -11.05 -3.08 -10.16
C ALA A 297 -12.43 -2.57 -10.59
N GLU A 298 -13.31 -3.45 -11.06
CA GLU A 298 -14.61 -3.07 -11.61
C GLU A 298 -15.47 -2.30 -10.60
N LYS A 299 -15.46 -2.72 -9.32
CA LYS A 299 -16.18 -2.04 -8.25
C LYS A 299 -15.63 -0.65 -7.99
N ALA A 300 -14.31 -0.49 -7.89
CA ALA A 300 -13.66 0.81 -7.72
C ALA A 300 -14.00 1.76 -8.88
N ARG A 301 -13.99 1.26 -10.10
CA ARG A 301 -14.37 2.03 -11.30
C ARG A 301 -15.83 2.46 -11.28
N LYS A 302 -16.75 1.54 -10.98
CA LYS A 302 -18.20 1.82 -11.00
C LYS A 302 -18.66 2.72 -9.86
N VAL A 303 -18.14 2.46 -8.65
CA VAL A 303 -18.63 3.11 -7.42
C VAL A 303 -17.85 4.39 -7.13
N LEU A 304 -16.53 4.33 -7.24
CA LEU A 304 -15.66 5.47 -6.92
C LEU A 304 -15.30 6.32 -8.15
N GLY A 305 -15.49 5.81 -9.36
CA GLY A 305 -14.97 6.43 -10.58
C GLY A 305 -13.44 6.46 -10.60
N TRP A 306 -12.78 5.53 -9.89
CA TRP A 306 -11.32 5.44 -9.86
C TRP A 306 -10.81 4.58 -11.01
N GLU A 307 -9.77 5.07 -11.67
CA GLU A 307 -8.98 4.34 -12.68
C GLU A 307 -7.50 4.69 -12.52
N PRO A 308 -6.58 3.75 -12.82
CA PRO A 308 -5.15 4.08 -12.85
C PRO A 308 -4.89 5.12 -13.94
N THR A 309 -4.04 6.08 -13.66
CA THR A 309 -3.76 7.21 -14.56
C THR A 309 -2.41 7.12 -15.25
N ILE A 310 -1.50 6.32 -14.70
CA ILE A 310 -0.13 6.18 -15.19
C ILE A 310 -0.02 4.90 -16.03
N SER A 311 0.39 5.02 -17.29
CA SER A 311 0.63 3.83 -18.11
C SER A 311 1.76 2.97 -17.53
N MET A 312 1.73 1.66 -17.76
CA MET A 312 2.76 0.75 -17.26
C MET A 312 4.15 1.17 -17.75
N ASP A 313 4.28 1.56 -19.00
CA ASP A 313 5.58 1.93 -19.59
C ASP A 313 6.12 3.24 -18.97
N ASP A 314 5.27 4.25 -18.77
CA ASP A 314 5.66 5.48 -18.07
C ASP A 314 6.01 5.21 -16.60
N ALA A 315 5.26 4.34 -15.93
CA ALA A 315 5.49 3.94 -14.55
C ALA A 315 6.87 3.27 -14.38
N LEU A 316 7.21 2.35 -15.30
CA LEU A 316 8.50 1.66 -15.28
C LEU A 316 9.65 2.61 -15.62
N ALA A 317 9.48 3.48 -16.61
CA ALA A 317 10.48 4.49 -16.99
C ALA A 317 10.79 5.45 -15.83
N ASN A 318 9.75 6.00 -15.19
CA ASN A 318 9.89 6.86 -14.01
C ASN A 318 10.57 6.16 -12.84
N THR A 319 10.26 4.89 -12.66
CA THR A 319 10.85 4.06 -11.59
C THR A 319 12.34 3.85 -11.82
N ILE A 320 12.76 3.46 -13.02
CA ILE A 320 14.17 3.29 -13.40
C ILE A 320 14.94 4.60 -13.21
N GLU A 321 14.40 5.74 -13.66
CA GLU A 321 15.07 7.03 -13.57
C GLU A 321 15.29 7.47 -12.11
N TRP A 322 14.28 7.21 -11.25
CA TRP A 322 14.43 7.47 -9.83
C TRP A 322 15.56 6.64 -9.21
N TYR A 323 15.65 5.32 -9.53
CA TYR A 323 16.73 4.49 -9.01
C TYR A 323 18.10 4.88 -9.55
N ARG A 324 18.21 5.35 -10.79
CA ARG A 324 19.47 5.88 -11.33
C ARG A 324 19.99 7.04 -10.48
N THR A 325 19.09 7.97 -10.16
CA THR A 325 19.45 9.14 -9.33
C THR A 325 19.77 8.69 -7.89
N HIS A 326 18.96 7.84 -7.30
CA HIS A 326 19.12 7.40 -5.91
C HIS A 326 20.43 6.62 -5.70
N LEU A 327 20.75 5.66 -6.57
CA LEU A 327 21.98 4.86 -6.46
C LEU A 327 23.23 5.68 -6.75
N ALA A 328 23.16 6.68 -7.63
CA ALA A 328 24.30 7.58 -7.87
C ALA A 328 24.63 8.47 -6.66
N ASP A 329 23.64 8.74 -5.77
CA ASP A 329 23.85 9.49 -4.54
C ASP A 329 24.39 8.61 -3.40
N ASP A 330 24.01 7.32 -3.35
CA ASP A 330 24.51 6.36 -2.35
C ASP A 330 26.00 5.98 -2.57
N ASP A 331 26.50 6.08 -3.80
CA ASP A 331 27.90 5.80 -4.14
C ASP A 331 28.85 7.01 -3.90
N ARG A 332 28.34 8.15 -3.38
CA ARG A 332 29.11 9.36 -3.03
C ARG A 332 29.35 9.49 -1.53
#